data_e1979b789b61c5742f3351e239b33a9a
#
_entry.id   e1979b789b61c5742f3351e239b33a9a
#
_cell.length_a   1.000
_cell.length_b   1.000
_cell.length_c   1.000
_cell.angle_alpha   90.00
_cell.angle_beta   90.00
_cell.angle_gamma   90.00
#
_symmetry.space_group_name_H-M   'P 1'
#
loop_
_entity.id
_entity.type
_entity.pdbx_description
1 polymer ?
#
loop_
_entity_poly.entity_id
_entity_poly.type
_entity_poly.pdbx_seq_one_letter_code
_entity_poly.pdbx_strand_id
1 'polypeptide(L)'
;MNGVKQLMVFHAPLCIAAAILLVLALHDSGTSDWKTALQHCRRQVRLFAASLVTAVAGAAGYFISNSVMSRLYDFKSYSFIVWDRDENWFTLDRILMDFFHEFGYQNGSGIFHFGGIAAGIGLLLGGWMFFCIVRLLLRLKKLETNDQLLVLLLVAMLAVCGISYAYFHEYYLYFWLMNMPVAIAVMAVELKTEDFRLPGARQLLGVVLAGCFTVCAVNTVRQEIENPYLAHKGLDAAADWLVDNGYTEGYATFWNGNAMTELTNGKLDVWTLQSLDEDYVPNWLQRKDHLTTDPQHPFLLIDTETDGPAESAGLVQNGECTEVYNDGRFVIYDFVGADAVHAAAK
;
A
#
# COMPACT_ATOMS: atom_id res chain seq x y z
N MET A 1 -11.75 -2.76 -0.78
CA MET A 1 -10.96 -3.57 0.17
C MET A 1 -10.01 -2.77 1.08
N ASN A 2 -9.51 -1.61 0.67
CA ASN A 2 -8.56 -0.83 1.48
C ASN A 2 -9.15 -0.20 2.76
N GLY A 3 -10.47 -0.09 2.91
CA GLY A 3 -11.09 0.59 4.04
C GLY A 3 -10.83 -0.04 5.41
N VAL A 4 -10.83 -1.37 5.51
CA VAL A 4 -10.48 -2.07 6.77
C VAL A 4 -9.03 -1.84 7.14
N LYS A 5 -8.13 -1.85 6.15
CA LYS A 5 -6.70 -1.58 6.35
C LYS A 5 -6.46 -0.15 6.83
N GLN A 6 -7.16 0.85 6.28
CA GLN A 6 -7.08 2.23 6.78
C GLN A 6 -7.62 2.38 8.20
N LEU A 7 -8.71 1.70 8.53
CA LEU A 7 -9.22 1.67 9.91
C LEU A 7 -8.18 1.12 10.87
N MET A 8 -7.47 0.07 10.48
CA MET A 8 -6.46 -0.58 11.30
C MET A 8 -5.17 0.24 11.38
N VAL A 9 -4.65 0.74 10.27
CA VAL A 9 -3.32 1.40 10.20
C VAL A 9 -3.36 2.85 10.67
N PHE A 10 -4.49 3.55 10.54
CA PHE A 10 -4.58 4.97 10.88
C PHE A 10 -5.60 5.27 11.97
N HIS A 11 -6.86 4.84 11.80
CA HIS A 11 -7.92 5.23 12.75
C HIS A 11 -7.76 4.56 14.12
N ALA A 12 -7.42 3.28 14.16
CA ALA A 12 -7.19 2.60 15.44
C ALA A 12 -5.98 3.18 16.19
N PRO A 13 -4.80 3.37 15.58
CA PRO A 13 -3.69 4.09 16.21
C PRO A 13 -4.05 5.50 16.69
N LEU A 14 -4.82 6.26 15.92
CA LEU A 14 -5.26 7.60 16.32
C LEU A 14 -6.16 7.55 17.57
N CYS A 15 -7.12 6.63 17.63
CA CYS A 15 -7.96 6.41 18.79
C CYS A 15 -7.14 5.96 20.01
N ILE A 16 -6.16 5.06 19.82
CA ILE A 16 -5.26 4.60 20.88
C ILE A 16 -4.43 5.77 21.42
N ALA A 17 -3.80 6.54 20.53
CA ALA A 17 -2.99 7.69 20.91
C ALA A 17 -3.80 8.75 21.68
N ALA A 18 -5.00 9.08 21.18
CA ALA A 18 -5.90 10.03 21.83
C ALA A 18 -6.42 9.52 23.18
N ALA A 19 -6.70 8.21 23.29
CA ALA A 19 -7.09 7.58 24.56
C ALA A 19 -5.96 7.63 25.58
N ILE A 20 -4.73 7.26 25.21
CA ILE A 20 -3.56 7.36 26.09
C ILE A 20 -3.36 8.80 26.56
N LEU A 21 -3.45 9.77 25.65
CA LEU A 21 -3.33 11.18 25.97
C LEU A 21 -4.39 11.64 26.96
N LEU A 22 -5.64 11.18 26.79
CA LEU A 22 -6.73 11.47 27.71
C LEU A 22 -6.48 10.86 29.10
N VAL A 23 -6.06 9.58 29.15
CA VAL A 23 -5.75 8.89 30.42
C VAL A 23 -4.62 9.60 31.17
N LEU A 24 -3.54 9.98 30.46
CA LEU A 24 -2.43 10.74 31.08
C LEU A 24 -2.92 12.09 31.64
N ALA A 25 -3.74 12.81 30.90
CA ALA A 25 -4.27 14.09 31.35
C ALA A 25 -5.22 13.94 32.56
N LEU A 26 -6.07 12.90 32.56
CA LEU A 26 -6.94 12.58 33.71
C LEU A 26 -6.13 12.22 34.95
N HIS A 27 -5.10 11.42 34.80
CA HIS A 27 -4.18 11.05 35.87
C HIS A 27 -3.47 12.31 36.45
N ASP A 28 -2.98 13.17 35.60
CA ASP A 28 -2.26 14.38 36.00
C ASP A 28 -3.20 15.46 36.60
N SER A 29 -4.53 15.38 36.36
CA SER A 29 -5.51 16.30 36.94
C SER A 29 -5.64 16.22 38.49
N GLY A 30 -5.27 15.07 39.08
CA GLY A 30 -5.26 14.85 40.54
C GLY A 30 -6.62 14.96 41.22
N THR A 31 -7.72 15.12 40.48
CA THR A 31 -9.08 15.27 41.04
C THR A 31 -9.81 13.92 41.06
N SER A 32 -10.42 13.60 42.19
CA SER A 32 -11.27 12.41 42.36
C SER A 32 -12.67 12.58 41.74
N ASP A 33 -13.10 13.82 41.50
CA ASP A 33 -14.38 14.10 40.84
C ASP A 33 -14.20 14.04 39.31
N TRP A 34 -14.83 13.02 38.69
CA TRP A 34 -14.72 12.75 37.26
C TRP A 34 -15.25 13.89 36.38
N LYS A 35 -16.29 14.64 36.86
CA LYS A 35 -16.84 15.77 36.08
C LYS A 35 -15.85 16.92 36.02
N THR A 36 -15.23 17.24 37.11
CA THR A 36 -14.20 18.28 37.22
C THR A 36 -12.96 17.87 36.42
N ALA A 37 -12.54 16.59 36.50
CA ALA A 37 -11.43 16.06 35.72
C ALA A 37 -11.67 16.20 34.20
N LEU A 38 -12.86 15.82 33.71
CA LEU A 38 -13.21 15.96 32.28
C LEU A 38 -13.27 17.42 31.81
N GLN A 39 -13.67 18.34 32.67
CA GLN A 39 -13.64 19.77 32.35
C GLN A 39 -12.21 20.30 32.20
N HIS A 40 -11.30 19.89 33.07
CA HIS A 40 -9.87 20.22 32.97
C HIS A 40 -9.23 19.63 31.70
N CYS A 41 -9.61 18.42 31.32
CA CYS A 41 -9.09 17.69 30.15
C CYS A 41 -9.93 17.90 28.87
N ARG A 42 -10.70 19.01 28.79
CA ARG A 42 -11.65 19.25 27.68
C ARG A 42 -11.04 19.15 26.28
N ARG A 43 -9.76 19.54 26.13
CA ARG A 43 -9.06 19.46 24.84
C ARG A 43 -8.82 17.98 24.45
N GLN A 44 -8.32 17.17 25.38
CA GLN A 44 -8.06 15.75 25.18
C GLN A 44 -9.35 14.96 24.93
N VAL A 45 -10.42 15.31 25.66
CA VAL A 45 -11.77 14.74 25.45
C VAL A 45 -12.25 15.02 24.02
N ARG A 46 -12.08 16.27 23.53
CA ARG A 46 -12.47 16.64 22.16
C ARG A 46 -11.62 15.90 21.11
N LEU A 47 -10.33 15.75 21.34
CA LEU A 47 -9.44 15.01 20.44
C LEU A 47 -9.86 13.53 20.36
N PHE A 48 -10.13 12.91 21.52
CA PHE A 48 -10.59 11.53 21.57
C PHE A 48 -11.97 11.37 20.91
N ALA A 49 -12.91 12.23 21.19
CA ALA A 49 -14.22 12.22 20.56
C ALA A 49 -14.12 12.40 19.03
N ALA A 50 -13.28 13.33 18.56
CA ALA A 50 -13.05 13.53 17.13
C ALA A 50 -12.43 12.28 16.48
N SER A 51 -11.46 11.62 17.13
CA SER A 51 -10.87 10.39 16.60
C SER A 51 -11.90 9.25 16.50
N LEU A 52 -12.79 9.13 17.45
CA LEU A 52 -13.89 8.15 17.38
C LEU A 52 -14.88 8.47 16.25
N VAL A 53 -15.26 9.75 16.10
CA VAL A 53 -16.17 10.17 15.03
C VAL A 53 -15.55 9.88 13.65
N THR A 54 -14.27 10.17 13.45
CA THR A 54 -13.59 9.86 12.18
C THR A 54 -13.49 8.36 11.94
N ALA A 55 -13.23 7.56 12.96
CA ALA A 55 -13.20 6.09 12.86
C ALA A 55 -14.57 5.53 12.49
N VAL A 56 -15.63 5.99 13.14
CA VAL A 56 -17.02 5.58 12.86
C VAL A 56 -17.43 6.01 11.44
N ALA A 57 -17.10 7.24 11.03
CA ALA A 57 -17.38 7.73 9.68
C ALA A 57 -16.61 6.92 8.62
N GLY A 58 -15.34 6.59 8.88
CA GLY A 58 -14.53 5.72 8.02
C GLY A 58 -15.12 4.32 7.90
N ALA A 59 -15.54 3.72 9.01
CA ALA A 59 -16.21 2.42 9.02
C ALA A 59 -17.55 2.46 8.25
N ALA A 60 -18.38 3.47 8.50
CA ALA A 60 -19.64 3.65 7.77
C ALA A 60 -19.41 3.81 6.27
N GLY A 61 -18.45 4.64 5.85
CA GLY A 61 -18.08 4.81 4.46
C GLY A 61 -17.63 3.49 3.81
N TYR A 62 -16.82 2.70 4.52
CA TYR A 62 -16.41 1.37 4.06
C TYR A 62 -17.62 0.44 3.86
N PHE A 63 -18.51 0.33 4.83
CA PHE A 63 -19.68 -0.54 4.73
C PHE A 63 -20.63 -0.12 3.60
N ILE A 64 -20.86 1.19 3.42
CA ILE A 64 -21.67 1.73 2.34
C ILE A 64 -21.03 1.40 0.99
N SER A 65 -19.75 1.73 0.82
CA SER A 65 -18.99 1.45 -0.40
C SER A 65 -19.00 -0.04 -0.73
N ASN A 66 -18.69 -0.88 0.25
CA ASN A 66 -18.68 -2.33 0.05
C ASN A 66 -20.08 -2.87 -0.31
N SER A 67 -21.14 -2.35 0.31
CA SER A 67 -22.51 -2.75 -0.02
C SER A 67 -22.95 -2.35 -1.45
N VAL A 68 -22.44 -1.23 -1.96
CA VAL A 68 -22.69 -0.80 -3.35
C VAL A 68 -21.85 -1.63 -4.31
N MET A 69 -20.56 -1.73 -4.04
CA MET A 69 -19.61 -2.40 -4.94
C MET A 69 -19.86 -3.91 -5.03
N SER A 70 -20.27 -4.56 -3.93
CA SER A 70 -20.59 -5.99 -3.93
C SER A 70 -21.84 -6.36 -4.76
N ARG A 71 -22.60 -5.38 -5.23
CA ARG A 71 -23.70 -5.63 -6.18
C ARG A 71 -23.19 -5.78 -7.62
N LEU A 72 -22.10 -5.10 -7.94
CA LEU A 72 -21.54 -5.01 -9.29
C LEU A 72 -20.37 -5.96 -9.49
N TYR A 73 -19.57 -6.14 -8.46
CA TYR A 73 -18.31 -6.89 -8.50
C TYR A 73 -18.35 -8.12 -7.58
N ASP A 74 -17.65 -9.15 -7.99
CA ASP A 74 -17.40 -10.31 -7.15
C ASP A 74 -16.13 -10.08 -6.34
N PHE A 75 -16.25 -10.19 -5.01
CA PHE A 75 -15.13 -10.07 -4.07
C PHE A 75 -15.01 -11.37 -3.29
N LYS A 76 -13.97 -12.15 -3.57
CA LYS A 76 -13.58 -13.21 -2.64
C LYS A 76 -13.06 -12.58 -1.34
N SER A 77 -13.59 -13.00 -0.21
CA SER A 77 -13.03 -12.63 1.08
C SER A 77 -11.83 -13.55 1.36
N TYR A 78 -10.63 -12.99 1.31
CA TYR A 78 -9.44 -13.69 1.80
C TYR A 78 -9.33 -13.46 3.29
N SER A 79 -9.14 -14.53 4.07
CA SER A 79 -8.66 -14.42 5.44
C SER A 79 -7.15 -14.30 5.38
N PHE A 80 -6.64 -13.11 5.71
CA PHE A 80 -5.19 -12.85 5.78
C PHE A 80 -4.61 -13.19 7.17
N ILE A 81 -5.48 -13.61 8.11
CA ILE A 81 -5.05 -13.92 9.46
C ILE A 81 -4.58 -15.36 9.49
N VAL A 82 -3.31 -15.55 9.79
CA VAL A 82 -2.70 -16.87 9.98
C VAL A 82 -2.62 -17.15 11.46
N TRP A 83 -3.41 -18.12 11.89
CA TRP A 83 -3.41 -18.58 13.27
C TRP A 83 -2.38 -19.71 13.50
N ASP A 84 -1.96 -20.37 12.43
CA ASP A 84 -1.00 -21.47 12.48
C ASP A 84 0.40 -20.96 12.07
N ARG A 85 1.41 -21.22 12.91
CA ARG A 85 2.74 -20.62 12.82
C ARG A 85 3.80 -21.58 12.30
N ASP A 86 3.44 -22.61 11.56
CA ASP A 86 4.39 -23.61 11.08
C ASP A 86 5.40 -23.08 10.02
N GLU A 87 5.17 -21.88 9.49
CA GLU A 87 6.12 -21.20 8.60
C GLU A 87 6.78 -20.01 9.30
N ASN A 88 8.11 -20.01 9.34
CA ASN A 88 8.99 -18.98 9.91
C ASN A 88 9.02 -17.67 9.08
N TRP A 89 7.87 -17.10 8.79
CA TRP A 89 7.81 -15.86 7.99
C TRP A 89 7.80 -14.57 8.85
N PHE A 90 7.62 -14.70 10.16
CA PHE A 90 7.81 -13.60 11.10
C PHE A 90 9.25 -13.56 11.58
N THR A 91 10.07 -12.73 10.96
CA THR A 91 11.43 -12.49 11.38
C THR A 91 11.63 -11.01 11.71
N LEU A 92 12.29 -10.72 12.82
CA LEU A 92 12.56 -9.34 13.25
C LEU A 92 13.41 -8.57 12.23
N ASP A 93 14.33 -9.26 11.57
CA ASP A 93 15.15 -8.71 10.49
C ASP A 93 14.29 -8.20 9.35
N ARG A 94 13.25 -8.91 8.94
CA ARG A 94 12.35 -8.50 7.88
C ARG A 94 11.56 -7.24 8.25
N ILE A 95 11.01 -7.17 9.47
CA ILE A 95 10.33 -5.97 9.96
C ILE A 95 11.26 -4.76 9.92
N LEU A 96 12.50 -4.94 10.40
CA LEU A 96 13.50 -3.89 10.40
C LEU A 96 13.92 -3.48 8.98
N MET A 97 14.06 -4.44 8.08
CA MET A 97 14.39 -4.17 6.68
C MET A 97 13.29 -3.37 6.01
N ASP A 98 12.03 -3.78 6.11
CA ASP A 98 10.90 -3.06 5.54
C ASP A 98 10.78 -1.65 6.14
N PHE A 99 11.02 -1.50 7.45
CA PHE A 99 11.07 -0.19 8.08
C PHE A 99 12.16 0.71 7.47
N PHE A 100 13.36 0.19 7.25
CA PHE A 100 14.46 0.96 6.65
C PHE A 100 14.26 1.21 5.16
N HIS A 101 13.52 0.34 4.45
CA HIS A 101 13.11 0.57 3.07
C HIS A 101 12.29 1.85 2.91
N GLU A 102 11.43 2.18 3.87
CA GLU A 102 10.66 3.44 3.87
C GLU A 102 11.56 4.70 3.85
N PHE A 103 12.76 4.58 4.36
CA PHE A 103 13.77 5.63 4.34
C PHE A 103 14.75 5.51 3.15
N GLY A 104 14.42 4.71 2.15
CA GLY A 104 15.23 4.55 0.94
C GLY A 104 16.39 3.56 1.05
N TYR A 105 16.45 2.75 2.13
CA TYR A 105 17.42 1.67 2.24
C TYR A 105 17.07 0.54 1.26
N GLN A 106 18.10 0.01 0.59
CA GLN A 106 17.96 -1.13 -0.32
C GLN A 106 19.11 -2.09 -0.17
N ASN A 107 18.77 -3.35 -0.02
CA ASN A 107 19.74 -4.42 0.10
C ASN A 107 20.40 -4.73 -1.26
N GLY A 108 21.71 -5.02 -1.23
CA GLY A 108 22.46 -5.41 -2.44
C GLY A 108 22.99 -4.26 -3.31
N SER A 109 22.70 -3.00 -2.97
CA SER A 109 23.27 -1.85 -3.69
C SER A 109 24.77 -1.70 -3.37
N GLY A 110 25.61 -1.56 -4.40
CA GLY A 110 27.05 -1.27 -4.22
C GLY A 110 27.26 0.06 -3.47
N ILE A 111 28.10 0.08 -2.44
CA ILE A 111 28.29 1.21 -1.50
C ILE A 111 28.66 2.52 -2.21
N PHE A 112 29.40 2.46 -3.31
CA PHE A 112 29.87 3.62 -4.06
C PHE A 112 28.94 4.04 -5.21
N HIS A 113 27.82 3.35 -5.39
CA HIS A 113 26.78 3.76 -6.34
C HIS A 113 25.73 4.64 -5.66
N PHE A 114 24.99 5.41 -6.44
CA PHE A 114 23.94 6.31 -5.93
C PHE A 114 22.93 5.56 -5.03
N GLY A 115 22.51 4.35 -5.44
CA GLY A 115 21.63 3.49 -4.65
C GLY A 115 22.22 3.10 -3.29
N GLY A 116 23.53 2.76 -3.23
CA GLY A 116 24.21 2.44 -1.97
C GLY A 116 24.37 3.65 -1.03
N ILE A 117 24.61 4.83 -1.59
CA ILE A 117 24.64 6.09 -0.81
C ILE A 117 23.24 6.39 -0.26
N ALA A 118 22.21 6.28 -1.09
CA ALA A 118 20.83 6.48 -0.66
C ALA A 118 20.42 5.46 0.43
N ALA A 119 20.82 4.20 0.29
CA ALA A 119 20.61 3.14 1.29
C ALA A 119 21.28 3.50 2.64
N GLY A 120 22.52 3.96 2.62
CA GLY A 120 23.23 4.43 3.81
C GLY A 120 22.54 5.62 4.48
N ILE A 121 22.07 6.60 3.70
CA ILE A 121 21.31 7.74 4.17
C ILE A 121 19.97 7.27 4.78
N GLY A 122 19.27 6.33 4.14
CA GLY A 122 18.03 5.74 4.64
C GLY A 122 18.20 5.08 6.00
N LEU A 123 19.27 4.30 6.21
CA LEU A 123 19.61 3.72 7.51
C LEU A 123 19.82 4.81 8.58
N LEU A 124 20.55 5.88 8.25
CA LEU A 124 20.79 6.97 9.17
C LEU A 124 19.48 7.72 9.51
N LEU A 125 18.60 7.96 8.53
CA LEU A 125 17.30 8.59 8.76
C LEU A 125 16.40 7.73 9.64
N GLY A 126 16.32 6.42 9.38
CA GLY A 126 15.55 5.49 10.20
C GLY A 126 16.08 5.42 11.64
N GLY A 127 17.41 5.33 11.81
CA GLY A 127 18.04 5.39 13.12
C GLY A 127 17.80 6.70 13.85
N TRP A 128 17.86 7.84 13.14
CA TRP A 128 17.53 9.16 13.68
C TRP A 128 16.05 9.24 14.11
N MET A 129 15.13 8.68 13.34
CA MET A 129 13.73 8.62 13.70
C MET A 129 13.49 7.83 15.00
N PHE A 130 14.12 6.66 15.16
CA PHE A 130 14.06 5.91 16.42
C PHE A 130 14.62 6.70 17.59
N PHE A 131 15.74 7.39 17.39
CA PHE A 131 16.31 8.27 18.40
C PHE A 131 15.32 9.38 18.79
N CYS A 132 14.68 10.04 17.83
CA CYS A 132 13.66 11.06 18.09
C CYS A 132 12.48 10.51 18.89
N ILE A 133 11.95 9.33 18.53
CA ILE A 133 10.85 8.69 19.26
C ILE A 133 11.22 8.47 20.73
N VAL A 134 12.35 7.82 20.99
CA VAL A 134 12.79 7.53 22.36
C VAL A 134 12.95 8.81 23.16
N ARG A 135 13.60 9.80 22.58
CA ARG A 135 13.87 11.08 23.22
C ARG A 135 12.61 11.87 23.53
N LEU A 136 11.67 11.92 22.59
CA LEU A 136 10.40 12.62 22.78
C LEU A 136 9.49 11.89 23.78
N LEU A 137 9.49 10.57 23.80
CA LEU A 137 8.77 9.78 24.81
C LEU A 137 9.29 10.07 26.23
N LEU A 138 10.61 10.15 26.40
CA LEU A 138 11.21 10.51 27.70
C LEU A 138 10.85 11.93 28.17
N ARG A 139 10.50 12.82 27.24
CA ARG A 139 10.10 14.21 27.49
C ARG A 139 8.61 14.45 27.27
N LEU A 140 7.80 13.41 27.10
CA LEU A 140 6.41 13.51 26.64
C LEU A 140 5.59 14.53 27.46
N LYS A 141 5.73 14.54 28.77
CA LYS A 141 5.02 15.49 29.65
C LYS A 141 5.42 16.96 29.46
N LYS A 142 6.56 17.24 28.83
CA LYS A 142 7.03 18.59 28.57
C LYS A 142 6.59 19.13 27.21
N LEU A 143 6.03 18.27 26.37
CA LEU A 143 5.58 18.64 25.03
C LEU A 143 4.19 19.28 25.06
N GLU A 144 3.89 20.08 24.05
CA GLU A 144 2.54 20.57 23.79
C GLU A 144 1.59 19.41 23.47
N THR A 145 0.31 19.53 23.77
CA THR A 145 -0.68 18.47 23.54
C THR A 145 -0.71 17.90 22.12
N ASN A 146 -0.51 18.74 21.11
CA ASN A 146 -0.48 18.28 19.71
C ASN A 146 0.78 17.48 19.41
N ASP A 147 1.92 17.92 19.93
CA ASP A 147 3.20 17.22 19.77
C ASP A 147 3.16 15.86 20.51
N GLN A 148 2.55 15.81 21.71
CA GLN A 148 2.29 14.57 22.43
C GLN A 148 1.44 13.60 21.57
N LEU A 149 0.36 14.09 20.97
CA LEU A 149 -0.50 13.29 20.12
C LEU A 149 0.25 12.71 18.91
N LEU A 150 1.09 13.51 18.24
CA LEU A 150 1.89 13.06 17.10
C LEU A 150 2.87 11.94 17.49
N VAL A 151 3.58 12.11 18.62
CA VAL A 151 4.52 11.07 19.10
C VAL A 151 3.79 9.79 19.46
N LEU A 152 2.68 9.88 20.22
CA LEU A 152 1.87 8.73 20.58
C LEU A 152 1.22 8.07 19.37
N LEU A 153 0.79 8.84 18.38
CA LEU A 153 0.24 8.34 17.12
C LEU A 153 1.28 7.51 16.38
N LEU A 154 2.49 8.04 16.20
CA LEU A 154 3.55 7.29 15.51
C LEU A 154 3.87 5.98 16.23
N VAL A 155 4.01 6.02 17.55
CA VAL A 155 4.28 4.80 18.35
C VAL A 155 3.13 3.78 18.21
N ALA A 156 1.88 4.24 18.25
CA ALA A 156 0.72 3.37 18.07
C ALA A 156 0.66 2.78 16.64
N MET A 157 0.98 3.59 15.62
CA MET A 157 1.05 3.12 14.23
C MET A 157 2.14 2.07 14.04
N LEU A 158 3.35 2.31 14.55
CA LEU A 158 4.45 1.34 14.51
C LEU A 158 4.11 0.04 15.26
N ALA A 159 3.45 0.14 16.42
CA ALA A 159 3.01 -1.03 17.18
C ALA A 159 1.94 -1.83 16.40
N VAL A 160 0.96 -1.17 15.81
CA VAL A 160 -0.07 -1.85 14.98
C VAL A 160 0.57 -2.48 13.74
N CYS A 161 1.51 -1.80 13.07
CA CYS A 161 2.25 -2.40 11.96
C CYS A 161 3.03 -3.63 12.41
N GLY A 162 3.78 -3.56 13.52
CA GLY A 162 4.52 -4.70 14.05
C GLY A 162 3.62 -5.89 14.40
N ILE A 163 2.46 -5.63 15.02
CA ILE A 163 1.45 -6.67 15.31
C ILE A 163 0.89 -7.24 13.99
N SER A 164 0.64 -6.39 13.00
CA SER A 164 0.12 -6.82 11.70
C SER A 164 1.07 -7.77 11.00
N TYR A 165 2.37 -7.49 11.02
CA TYR A 165 3.39 -8.39 10.50
C TYR A 165 3.41 -9.76 11.20
N ALA A 166 3.04 -9.81 12.48
CA ALA A 166 3.01 -11.06 13.23
C ALA A 166 1.82 -11.97 12.88
N TYR A 167 0.75 -11.41 12.33
CA TYR A 167 -0.52 -12.12 12.15
C TYR A 167 -1.06 -12.15 10.72
N PHE A 168 -0.42 -11.42 9.79
CA PHE A 168 -0.89 -11.35 8.41
C PHE A 168 0.10 -12.03 7.46
N HIS A 169 -0.41 -12.82 6.51
CA HIS A 169 0.36 -13.58 5.53
C HIS A 169 1.07 -12.71 4.49
N GLU A 170 0.48 -11.57 4.17
CA GLU A 170 0.99 -10.70 3.14
C GLU A 170 1.76 -9.53 3.74
N TYR A 171 2.95 -9.31 3.21
CA TYR A 171 3.80 -8.18 3.52
C TYR A 171 3.31 -6.98 2.76
N TYR A 172 2.67 -6.08 3.46
CA TYR A 172 2.24 -4.86 2.83
C TYR A 172 3.17 -3.73 3.23
N LEU A 173 4.14 -3.45 2.38
CA LEU A 173 5.04 -2.30 2.50
C LEU A 173 4.25 -1.00 2.73
N TYR A 174 3.06 -0.87 2.14
CA TYR A 174 2.20 0.29 2.34
C TYR A 174 1.68 0.48 3.77
N PHE A 175 1.76 -0.53 4.64
CA PHE A 175 1.51 -0.29 6.07
C PHE A 175 2.54 0.65 6.68
N TRP A 176 3.78 0.55 6.22
CA TRP A 176 4.85 1.45 6.62
C TRP A 176 4.74 2.81 5.94
N LEU A 177 4.32 2.87 4.68
CA LEU A 177 4.17 4.10 3.90
C LEU A 177 3.29 5.13 4.61
N MET A 178 2.21 4.70 5.27
CA MET A 178 1.33 5.57 6.06
C MET A 178 2.02 6.19 7.29
N ASN A 179 3.11 5.58 7.77
CA ASN A 179 3.86 6.09 8.91
C ASN A 179 4.78 7.26 8.52
N MET A 180 5.21 7.35 7.27
CA MET A 180 6.22 8.32 6.84
C MET A 180 5.84 9.79 7.10
N PRO A 181 4.62 10.27 6.75
CA PRO A 181 4.24 11.64 7.05
C PRO A 181 4.26 11.97 8.55
N VAL A 182 3.84 11.00 9.38
CA VAL A 182 3.83 11.15 10.84
C VAL A 182 5.25 11.09 11.40
N ALA A 183 6.12 10.23 10.84
CA ALA A 183 7.52 10.15 11.20
C ALA A 183 8.27 11.46 10.90
N ILE A 184 8.03 12.07 9.74
CA ILE A 184 8.58 13.38 9.38
C ILE A 184 8.10 14.46 10.37
N ALA A 185 6.79 14.45 10.70
CA ALA A 185 6.22 15.39 11.67
C ALA A 185 6.85 15.21 13.06
N VAL A 186 7.08 13.98 13.52
CA VAL A 186 7.75 13.68 14.80
C VAL A 186 9.20 14.17 14.80
N MET A 187 9.93 13.97 13.71
CA MET A 187 11.29 14.54 13.58
C MET A 187 11.29 16.07 13.60
N ALA A 188 10.27 16.70 13.00
CA ALA A 188 10.10 18.16 13.09
C ALA A 188 9.78 18.64 14.52
N VAL A 189 9.02 17.85 15.30
CA VAL A 189 8.80 18.14 16.73
C VAL A 189 10.10 18.10 17.50
N GLU A 190 10.99 17.13 17.25
CA GLU A 190 12.30 17.08 17.90
C GLU A 190 13.13 18.31 17.54
N LEU A 191 13.18 18.70 16.25
CA LEU A 191 13.85 19.93 15.83
C LEU A 191 13.30 21.21 16.49
N LYS A 192 11.97 21.26 16.70
CA LYS A 192 11.29 22.40 17.34
C LYS A 192 11.63 22.50 18.83
N THR A 193 11.68 21.35 19.51
CA THR A 193 11.76 21.28 20.97
C THR A 193 13.19 21.18 21.50
N GLU A 194 14.18 20.96 20.64
CA GLU A 194 15.58 20.89 21.02
C GLU A 194 16.19 22.30 21.18
N ASP A 195 16.92 22.47 22.28
CA ASP A 195 17.68 23.68 22.55
C ASP A 195 19.09 23.60 21.92
N PHE A 196 19.21 24.12 20.71
CA PHE A 196 20.47 24.16 20.00
C PHE A 196 21.35 25.31 20.57
N ARG A 197 22.56 24.96 21.01
CA ARG A 197 23.51 25.90 21.54
C ARG A 197 24.06 26.90 20.50
N LEU A 198 24.14 26.46 19.23
CA LEU A 198 24.65 27.26 18.13
C LEU A 198 23.52 27.95 17.37
N PRO A 199 23.59 29.27 17.13
CA PRO A 199 22.63 29.97 16.28
C PRO A 199 22.63 29.33 14.86
N GLY A 200 21.46 29.09 14.30
CA GLY A 200 21.34 28.51 12.97
C GLY A 200 21.47 26.96 12.89
N ALA A 201 21.90 26.30 13.97
CA ALA A 201 22.07 24.82 13.94
C ALA A 201 20.77 24.06 13.65
N ARG A 202 19.62 24.57 14.15
CA ARG A 202 18.31 24.02 13.87
C ARG A 202 17.97 24.06 12.37
N GLN A 203 18.18 25.23 11.75
CA GLN A 203 17.93 25.41 10.33
C GLN A 203 18.86 24.55 9.49
N LEU A 204 20.16 24.51 9.84
CA LEU A 204 21.12 23.67 9.16
C LEU A 204 20.74 22.18 9.23
N LEU A 205 20.40 21.67 10.41
CA LEU A 205 19.97 20.27 10.57
C LEU A 205 18.68 19.99 9.79
N GLY A 206 17.72 20.92 9.80
CA GLY A 206 16.49 20.81 9.00
C GLY A 206 16.78 20.72 7.50
N VAL A 207 17.68 21.54 6.97
CA VAL A 207 18.11 21.51 5.57
C VAL A 207 18.83 20.20 5.25
N VAL A 208 19.71 19.73 6.12
CA VAL A 208 20.41 18.45 5.95
C VAL A 208 19.41 17.29 5.91
N LEU A 209 18.46 17.21 6.84
CA LEU A 209 17.43 16.18 6.86
C LEU A 209 16.56 16.22 5.60
N ALA A 210 16.11 17.42 5.19
CA ALA A 210 15.35 17.59 3.95
C ALA A 210 16.15 17.11 2.73
N GLY A 211 17.45 17.43 2.65
CA GLY A 211 18.34 16.93 1.60
C GLY A 211 18.46 15.40 1.61
N CYS A 212 18.62 14.79 2.79
CA CYS A 212 18.65 13.33 2.94
C CYS A 212 17.35 12.68 2.45
N PHE A 213 16.18 13.19 2.86
CA PHE A 213 14.89 12.69 2.36
C PHE A 213 14.75 12.86 0.84
N THR A 214 15.22 13.98 0.30
CA THR A 214 15.19 14.21 -1.16
C THR A 214 16.03 13.17 -1.90
N VAL A 215 17.24 12.86 -1.41
CA VAL A 215 18.11 11.82 -2.01
C VAL A 215 17.42 10.46 -1.98
N CYS A 216 16.82 10.08 -0.84
CA CYS A 216 16.09 8.83 -0.72
C CYS A 216 14.88 8.79 -1.68
N ALA A 217 14.07 9.85 -1.72
CA ALA A 217 12.91 9.95 -2.60
C ALA A 217 13.29 9.88 -4.08
N VAL A 218 14.36 10.59 -4.50
CA VAL A 218 14.86 10.52 -5.88
C VAL A 218 15.32 9.10 -6.22
N ASN A 219 16.00 8.42 -5.29
CA ASN A 219 16.42 7.03 -5.49
C ASN A 219 15.22 6.10 -5.64
N THR A 220 14.20 6.22 -4.80
CA THR A 220 12.97 5.43 -4.88
C THR A 220 12.26 5.66 -6.21
N VAL A 221 12.00 6.93 -6.58
CA VAL A 221 11.36 7.26 -7.87
C VAL A 221 12.14 6.72 -9.05
N ARG A 222 13.48 6.86 -9.03
CA ARG A 222 14.33 6.32 -10.09
C ARG A 222 14.16 4.81 -10.23
N GLN A 223 14.13 4.09 -9.14
CA GLN A 223 13.97 2.63 -9.14
C GLN A 223 12.60 2.20 -9.62
N GLU A 224 11.53 2.93 -9.22
CA GLU A 224 10.20 2.70 -9.74
C GLU A 224 10.14 2.90 -11.27
N ILE A 225 10.82 3.94 -11.79
CA ILE A 225 10.90 4.18 -13.23
C ILE A 225 11.73 3.11 -13.96
N GLU A 226 12.81 2.62 -13.32
CA GLU A 226 13.71 1.61 -13.88
C GLU A 226 13.16 0.18 -13.68
N ASN A 227 12.16 -0.01 -12.82
CA ASN A 227 11.59 -1.32 -12.53
C ASN A 227 10.53 -1.69 -13.60
N PRO A 228 10.81 -2.67 -14.46
CA PRO A 228 9.88 -3.08 -15.50
C PRO A 228 8.57 -3.68 -14.95
N TYR A 229 8.58 -4.19 -13.71
CA TYR A 229 7.40 -4.84 -13.10
C TYR A 229 6.36 -3.87 -12.55
N LEU A 230 6.75 -2.63 -12.19
CA LEU A 230 5.86 -1.70 -11.50
C LEU A 230 5.07 -0.77 -12.41
N ALA A 231 5.59 -0.49 -13.56
CA ALA A 231 4.81 0.20 -14.57
C ALA A 231 4.28 -0.89 -15.50
N HIS A 232 3.00 -0.91 -15.75
CA HIS A 232 2.42 -1.56 -16.94
C HIS A 232 2.97 -0.89 -18.20
N LYS A 233 4.30 -0.71 -18.24
CA LYS A 233 5.04 0.06 -19.24
C LYS A 233 4.87 -0.61 -20.58
N GLY A 234 4.18 0.05 -21.48
CA GLY A 234 3.80 -0.48 -22.79
C GLY A 234 2.37 -1.06 -22.83
N LEU A 235 1.71 -1.29 -21.68
CA LEU A 235 0.32 -1.75 -21.67
C LEU A 235 -0.63 -0.70 -22.30
N ASP A 236 -0.35 0.58 -22.12
CA ASP A 236 -1.04 1.69 -22.78
C ASP A 236 -0.96 1.58 -24.30
N ALA A 237 0.23 1.28 -24.85
CA ALA A 237 0.42 1.09 -26.28
C ALA A 237 -0.34 -0.14 -26.80
N ALA A 238 -0.31 -1.25 -26.06
CA ALA A 238 -1.08 -2.45 -26.42
C ALA A 238 -2.59 -2.21 -26.35
N ALA A 239 -3.07 -1.48 -25.33
CA ALA A 239 -4.47 -1.11 -25.17
C ALA A 239 -4.94 -0.15 -26.27
N ASP A 240 -4.14 0.87 -26.61
CA ASP A 240 -4.44 1.79 -27.71
C ASP A 240 -4.48 1.04 -29.05
N TRP A 241 -3.54 0.12 -29.29
CA TRP A 241 -3.53 -0.71 -30.49
C TRP A 241 -4.81 -1.55 -30.62
N LEU A 242 -5.28 -2.16 -29.53
CA LEU A 242 -6.53 -2.92 -29.52
C LEU A 242 -7.73 -2.04 -29.88
N VAL A 243 -7.84 -0.86 -29.27
CA VAL A 243 -8.92 0.09 -29.55
C VAL A 243 -8.88 0.56 -31.01
N ASP A 244 -7.68 0.88 -31.53
CA ASP A 244 -7.50 1.35 -32.92
C ASP A 244 -7.81 0.26 -33.96
N ASN A 245 -7.65 -1.03 -33.60
CA ASN A 245 -8.00 -2.15 -34.45
C ASN A 245 -9.42 -2.70 -34.23
N GLY A 246 -10.24 -1.99 -33.43
CA GLY A 246 -11.67 -2.27 -33.28
C GLY A 246 -12.01 -3.37 -32.27
N TYR A 247 -11.06 -3.81 -31.44
CA TYR A 247 -11.35 -4.70 -30.35
C TYR A 247 -12.07 -3.97 -29.23
N THR A 248 -13.01 -4.65 -28.60
CA THR A 248 -13.80 -4.12 -27.46
C THR A 248 -13.81 -5.04 -26.26
N GLU A 249 -13.55 -6.33 -26.44
CA GLU A 249 -13.72 -7.37 -25.43
C GLU A 249 -12.59 -8.40 -25.53
N GLY A 250 -12.15 -8.93 -24.38
CA GLY A 250 -11.12 -9.95 -24.37
C GLY A 250 -10.77 -10.48 -23.00
N TYR A 251 -9.69 -11.23 -22.95
CA TYR A 251 -9.18 -11.87 -21.75
C TYR A 251 -7.76 -11.39 -21.42
N ALA A 252 -7.45 -11.30 -20.15
CA ALA A 252 -6.10 -11.12 -19.63
C ALA A 252 -6.01 -11.64 -18.20
N THR A 253 -4.80 -11.75 -17.65
CA THR A 253 -4.63 -12.00 -16.24
C THR A 253 -5.04 -10.77 -15.40
N PHE A 254 -5.24 -10.99 -14.10
CA PHE A 254 -5.82 -10.01 -13.17
C PHE A 254 -5.18 -8.63 -13.24
N TRP A 255 -3.84 -8.56 -13.25
CA TRP A 255 -3.13 -7.29 -13.19
C TRP A 255 -3.30 -6.44 -14.46
N ASN A 256 -3.33 -7.10 -15.60
CA ASN A 256 -3.43 -6.44 -16.90
C ASN A 256 -4.88 -6.15 -17.29
N GLY A 257 -5.82 -7.07 -17.04
CA GLY A 257 -7.20 -6.94 -17.48
C GLY A 257 -7.90 -5.70 -16.91
N ASN A 258 -7.86 -5.53 -15.58
CA ASN A 258 -8.47 -4.36 -14.95
C ASN A 258 -7.77 -3.05 -15.34
N ALA A 259 -6.44 -3.09 -15.49
CA ALA A 259 -5.66 -1.92 -15.89
C ALA A 259 -6.00 -1.48 -17.33
N MET A 260 -6.19 -2.41 -18.28
CA MET A 260 -6.60 -2.07 -19.65
C MET A 260 -7.97 -1.42 -19.72
N THR A 261 -8.93 -1.93 -18.95
CA THR A 261 -10.26 -1.32 -18.87
C THR A 261 -10.18 0.12 -18.35
N GLU A 262 -9.34 0.37 -17.35
CA GLU A 262 -9.11 1.72 -16.81
C GLU A 262 -8.38 2.63 -17.81
N LEU A 263 -7.27 2.19 -18.38
CA LEU A 263 -6.46 2.95 -19.35
C LEU A 263 -7.28 3.39 -20.57
N THR A 264 -8.18 2.55 -21.02
CA THR A 264 -9.04 2.86 -22.18
C THR A 264 -10.34 3.58 -21.82
N ASN A 265 -10.52 3.93 -20.55
CA ASN A 265 -11.74 4.55 -20.04
C ASN A 265 -13.01 3.71 -20.38
N GLY A 266 -12.88 2.39 -20.24
CA GLY A 266 -13.96 1.43 -20.47
C GLY A 266 -14.27 1.13 -21.95
N LYS A 267 -13.40 1.51 -22.91
CA LYS A 267 -13.56 1.10 -24.31
C LYS A 267 -13.25 -0.37 -24.50
N LEU A 268 -12.31 -0.92 -23.71
CA LEU A 268 -12.05 -2.34 -23.60
C LEU A 268 -12.70 -2.88 -22.33
N ASP A 269 -13.53 -3.92 -22.49
CA ASP A 269 -14.08 -4.69 -21.39
C ASP A 269 -13.34 -6.03 -21.32
N VAL A 270 -12.61 -6.28 -20.20
CA VAL A 270 -11.65 -7.38 -20.12
C VAL A 270 -12.04 -8.32 -19.00
N TRP A 271 -12.28 -9.59 -19.35
CA TRP A 271 -12.49 -10.70 -18.42
C TRP A 271 -11.15 -11.13 -17.82
N THR A 272 -11.07 -11.12 -16.50
CA THR A 272 -9.82 -11.50 -15.83
C THR A 272 -9.78 -13.00 -15.54
N LEU A 273 -8.69 -13.64 -15.95
CA LEU A 273 -8.41 -15.04 -15.69
C LEU A 273 -7.41 -15.20 -14.56
N GLN A 274 -7.49 -16.30 -13.82
CA GLN A 274 -6.55 -16.60 -12.75
C GLN A 274 -5.20 -17.07 -13.31
N SER A 275 -5.21 -17.78 -14.42
CA SER A 275 -4.07 -18.35 -15.13
C SER A 275 -4.39 -18.40 -16.62
N LEU A 276 -3.36 -18.48 -17.45
CA LEU A 276 -3.46 -18.71 -18.89
C LEU A 276 -3.18 -20.18 -19.27
N ASP A 277 -3.08 -21.03 -18.27
CA ASP A 277 -2.87 -22.47 -18.42
C ASP A 277 -4.15 -23.17 -18.92
N GLU A 278 -4.22 -24.49 -18.71
CA GLU A 278 -5.26 -25.35 -19.27
C GLU A 278 -6.66 -25.13 -18.67
N ASP A 279 -6.77 -24.44 -17.54
CA ASP A 279 -8.04 -24.27 -16.84
C ASP A 279 -8.62 -22.85 -17.06
N TYR A 280 -9.83 -22.77 -17.61
CA TYR A 280 -10.59 -21.54 -17.64
C TYR A 280 -11.16 -21.23 -16.26
N VAL A 281 -10.41 -20.47 -15.45
CA VAL A 281 -10.82 -20.05 -14.12
C VAL A 281 -10.95 -18.54 -14.07
N PRO A 282 -12.19 -18.01 -14.05
CA PRO A 282 -12.39 -16.57 -13.84
C PRO A 282 -11.76 -16.12 -12.53
N ASN A 283 -11.00 -15.01 -12.57
CA ASN A 283 -10.41 -14.46 -11.38
C ASN A 283 -11.43 -13.65 -10.58
N TRP A 284 -11.11 -13.43 -9.32
CA TRP A 284 -11.89 -12.54 -8.45
C TRP A 284 -11.69 -11.07 -8.81
N LEU A 285 -12.48 -10.19 -8.20
CA LEU A 285 -12.43 -8.73 -8.38
C LEU A 285 -12.72 -8.30 -9.83
N GLN A 286 -13.76 -8.90 -10.42
CA GLN A 286 -14.30 -8.49 -11.70
C GLN A 286 -15.81 -8.28 -11.61
N ARG A 287 -16.40 -7.72 -12.65
CA ARG A 287 -17.85 -7.53 -12.74
C ARG A 287 -18.55 -8.88 -12.66
N LYS A 288 -19.72 -8.93 -12.02
CA LYS A 288 -20.46 -10.17 -11.84
C LYS A 288 -21.03 -10.75 -13.14
N ASP A 289 -21.32 -9.91 -14.11
CA ASP A 289 -21.75 -10.34 -15.43
C ASP A 289 -20.64 -11.11 -16.17
N HIS A 290 -19.38 -10.79 -15.98
CA HIS A 290 -18.26 -11.57 -16.52
C HIS A 290 -18.20 -13.03 -16.02
N LEU A 291 -18.87 -13.35 -14.91
CA LEU A 291 -18.95 -14.72 -14.41
C LEU A 291 -20.04 -15.54 -15.14
N THR A 292 -20.89 -14.90 -15.93
CA THR A 292 -22.04 -15.51 -16.58
C THR A 292 -22.15 -15.19 -18.07
N THR A 293 -21.25 -14.37 -18.59
CA THR A 293 -21.17 -13.98 -20.00
C THR A 293 -19.75 -14.13 -20.50
N ASP A 294 -19.62 -14.34 -21.79
CA ASP A 294 -18.35 -14.42 -22.50
C ASP A 294 -18.25 -13.30 -23.54
N PRO A 295 -17.03 -12.83 -23.85
CA PRO A 295 -16.80 -11.89 -24.94
C PRO A 295 -17.09 -12.54 -26.31
N GLN A 296 -17.60 -11.75 -27.24
CA GLN A 296 -18.02 -12.29 -28.57
C GLN A 296 -16.83 -12.51 -29.51
N HIS A 297 -15.91 -11.58 -29.56
CA HIS A 297 -14.67 -11.66 -30.37
C HIS A 297 -13.47 -11.35 -29.45
N PRO A 298 -13.06 -12.36 -28.66
CA PRO A 298 -12.08 -12.12 -27.63
C PRO A 298 -10.66 -12.02 -28.19
N PHE A 299 -9.94 -11.00 -27.73
CA PHE A 299 -8.49 -11.08 -27.69
C PHE A 299 -8.03 -11.75 -26.40
N LEU A 300 -6.81 -12.28 -26.40
CA LEU A 300 -6.08 -12.70 -25.21
C LEU A 300 -4.79 -11.91 -25.13
N LEU A 301 -4.64 -11.09 -24.07
CA LEU A 301 -3.39 -10.40 -23.77
C LEU A 301 -2.54 -11.22 -22.81
N ILE A 302 -1.26 -11.36 -23.15
CA ILE A 302 -0.23 -12.02 -22.36
C ILE A 302 0.90 -11.02 -22.09
N ASP A 303 1.28 -10.85 -20.82
CA ASP A 303 2.48 -10.14 -20.40
C ASP A 303 3.60 -11.17 -20.18
N THR A 304 4.56 -11.25 -21.09
CA THR A 304 5.62 -12.27 -21.05
C THR A 304 6.52 -12.16 -19.81
N GLU A 305 6.51 -11.02 -19.12
CA GLU A 305 7.28 -10.83 -17.88
C GLU A 305 6.56 -11.41 -16.66
N THR A 306 5.22 -11.35 -16.63
CA THR A 306 4.41 -11.80 -15.48
C THR A 306 3.73 -13.14 -15.70
N ASP A 307 3.29 -13.40 -16.94
CA ASP A 307 2.51 -14.59 -17.30
C ASP A 307 3.40 -15.71 -17.90
N GLY A 308 4.68 -15.41 -18.18
CA GLY A 308 5.62 -16.31 -18.84
C GLY A 308 5.56 -16.22 -20.36
N PRO A 309 6.34 -17.07 -21.08
CA PRO A 309 6.41 -17.02 -22.53
C PRO A 309 5.05 -17.27 -23.17
N ALA A 310 4.64 -16.38 -24.08
CA ALA A 310 3.29 -16.40 -24.67
C ALA A 310 2.95 -17.72 -25.38
N GLU A 311 3.94 -18.27 -26.10
CA GLU A 311 3.81 -19.55 -26.79
C GLU A 311 3.68 -20.76 -25.84
N SER A 312 3.99 -20.60 -24.56
CA SER A 312 3.86 -21.67 -23.55
C SER A 312 2.51 -21.63 -22.82
N ALA A 313 1.72 -20.57 -23.00
CA ALA A 313 0.41 -20.46 -22.41
C ALA A 313 -0.53 -21.58 -22.94
N GLY A 314 -1.16 -22.33 -22.04
CA GLY A 314 -2.01 -23.48 -22.41
C GLY A 314 -3.15 -23.08 -23.33
N LEU A 315 -3.76 -21.91 -23.08
CA LEU A 315 -4.82 -21.36 -23.95
C LEU A 315 -4.34 -21.10 -25.39
N VAL A 316 -3.06 -20.73 -25.59
CA VAL A 316 -2.48 -20.49 -26.91
C VAL A 316 -2.12 -21.82 -27.56
N GLN A 317 -1.51 -22.76 -26.82
CA GLN A 317 -1.09 -24.06 -27.35
C GLN A 317 -2.25 -24.92 -27.83
N ASN A 318 -3.36 -24.89 -27.11
CA ASN A 318 -4.52 -25.72 -27.36
C ASN A 318 -5.62 -25.01 -28.17
N GLY A 319 -5.51 -23.67 -28.33
CA GLY A 319 -6.55 -22.84 -28.95
C GLY A 319 -6.31 -22.54 -30.42
N GLU A 320 -7.41 -22.34 -31.15
CA GLU A 320 -7.38 -21.76 -32.50
C GLU A 320 -7.29 -20.24 -32.40
N CYS A 321 -6.06 -19.70 -32.38
CA CYS A 321 -5.80 -18.29 -32.25
C CYS A 321 -4.69 -17.83 -33.18
N THR A 322 -4.61 -16.53 -33.44
CA THR A 322 -3.59 -15.91 -34.29
C THR A 322 -2.93 -14.77 -33.52
N GLU A 323 -1.59 -14.73 -33.48
CA GLU A 323 -0.85 -13.58 -32.96
C GLU A 323 -1.11 -12.36 -33.85
N VAL A 324 -1.57 -11.27 -33.23
CA VAL A 324 -1.94 -10.04 -33.95
C VAL A 324 -1.12 -8.84 -33.50
N TYR A 325 -0.51 -8.90 -32.31
CA TYR A 325 0.38 -7.87 -31.79
C TYR A 325 1.48 -8.49 -30.94
N ASN A 326 2.68 -7.93 -31.03
CA ASN A 326 3.82 -8.34 -30.22
C ASN A 326 4.85 -7.19 -30.16
N ASP A 327 5.09 -6.64 -28.98
CA ASP A 327 6.12 -5.61 -28.75
C ASP A 327 7.35 -6.14 -28.00
N GLY A 328 7.39 -7.47 -27.78
CA GLY A 328 8.44 -8.17 -27.04
C GLY A 328 8.07 -8.42 -25.58
N ARG A 329 7.15 -7.66 -24.99
CA ARG A 329 6.59 -7.88 -23.65
C ARG A 329 5.13 -8.29 -23.73
N PHE A 330 4.29 -7.47 -24.36
CA PHE A 330 2.88 -7.74 -24.53
C PHE A 330 2.62 -8.45 -25.85
N VAL A 331 1.98 -9.60 -25.76
CA VAL A 331 1.57 -10.38 -26.94
C VAL A 331 0.07 -10.52 -26.93
N ILE A 332 -0.57 -10.27 -28.07
CA ILE A 332 -2.01 -10.37 -28.21
C ILE A 332 -2.34 -11.42 -29.26
N TYR A 333 -3.21 -12.33 -28.85
CA TYR A 333 -3.79 -13.34 -29.73
C TYR A 333 -5.27 -13.03 -29.97
N ASP A 334 -5.69 -13.18 -31.21
CA ASP A 334 -7.09 -13.08 -31.65
C ASP A 334 -7.71 -14.47 -31.70
N PHE A 335 -8.85 -14.66 -31.05
CA PHE A 335 -9.63 -15.86 -31.06
C PHE A 335 -10.91 -15.69 -31.87
N VAL A 336 -11.31 -16.71 -32.61
CA VAL A 336 -12.56 -16.67 -33.45
C VAL A 336 -13.81 -16.44 -32.60
N GLY A 337 -13.78 -16.80 -31.31
CA GLY A 337 -14.85 -16.58 -30.34
C GLY A 337 -14.53 -17.21 -28.99
N ALA A 338 -15.38 -16.96 -27.99
CA ALA A 338 -15.19 -17.47 -26.63
C ALA A 338 -15.20 -19.02 -26.60
N ASP A 339 -15.98 -19.68 -27.47
CA ASP A 339 -15.98 -21.14 -27.57
C ASP A 339 -14.60 -21.72 -27.88
N ALA A 340 -13.79 -20.99 -28.67
CA ALA A 340 -12.41 -21.38 -28.97
C ALA A 340 -11.51 -21.27 -27.73
N VAL A 341 -11.72 -20.27 -26.88
CA VAL A 341 -10.99 -20.13 -25.61
C VAL A 341 -11.39 -21.23 -24.63
N HIS A 342 -12.69 -21.50 -24.49
CA HIS A 342 -13.19 -22.59 -23.64
C HIS A 342 -12.77 -23.98 -24.14
N ALA A 343 -12.64 -24.17 -25.46
CA ALA A 343 -12.14 -25.42 -26.04
C ALA A 343 -10.63 -25.62 -25.80
N ALA A 344 -9.88 -24.53 -25.70
CA ALA A 344 -8.46 -24.55 -25.37
C ALA A 344 -8.19 -24.82 -23.89
N ALA A 345 -9.14 -24.43 -23.02
CA ALA A 345 -9.12 -24.70 -21.60
C ALA A 345 -9.71 -26.11 -21.33
N LYS A 346 -8.87 -27.08 -20.97
CA LYS A 346 -9.28 -28.49 -20.74
C LYS A 346 -9.15 -28.87 -19.28
#